data_51aaf59ed7b65fb1d6e2602db7dc7c59
#
_entry.id   51aaf59ed7b65fb1d6e2602db7dc7c59
#
_cell.length_a   1.000
_cell.length_b   1.000
_cell.length_c   1.000
_cell.angle_alpha   90.00
_cell.angle_beta   90.00
_cell.angle_gamma   90.00
#
_symmetry.space_group_name_H-M   'P 1'
#
loop_
_entity.id
_entity.type
_entity.pdbx_description
1 polymer ?
#
loop_
_entity_poly.entity_id
_entity_poly.type
_entity_poly.pdbx_seq_one_letter_code
_entity_poly.pdbx_strand_id
1 'polypeptide(L)'
;MTTKRVKKMGKEEMKEMFDLVIYAFNQEPTAERQERFEKLLSHTQSYGFLIDEQLTSQVMATPFQVNFHGVRYPMAGIGYVASYPEYRGEGGISAIMKEMLADLAKQKVALSYLAPFSYPFYRQYGYEQTFEQAEYTIKTEDWPRVKRVPGTIKRVSWADGKEVIKDVYLENQRAHSGGVIRETWWLDYTLNRASKPNNQAIYYSSEGKAEGYVIYRIAAGTFEIVEWNYLTNTAFKALAGFIGSHSGSVQSFHWINGFAGKDLNDLMPTPAASVKILPYMMARIVELQTFLEKYPFQSGEKETYSLEIEDSYGPWNEGIWTITIDEQGKATVTKGAVEKEGTAALKADIQTWTQLFLGYRSAETLSFYERLQGDATAVRRLGQRLVKGMPILEDYF
;
A
#
# COMPACT_ATOMS: atom_id res chain seq x y z
N MET A 1 -15.39 37.05 -15.17
CA MET A 1 -14.19 36.46 -14.53
C MET A 1 -14.45 34.98 -14.39
N THR A 2 -13.56 34.14 -14.88
CA THR A 2 -13.66 32.68 -14.73
C THR A 2 -13.51 32.29 -13.26
N THR A 3 -14.48 31.58 -12.72
CA THR A 3 -14.48 31.13 -11.32
C THR A 3 -13.79 29.77 -11.23
N LYS A 4 -12.72 29.67 -10.42
CA LYS A 4 -12.01 28.41 -10.17
C LYS A 4 -12.09 28.06 -8.69
N ARG A 5 -12.50 26.82 -8.34
CA ARG A 5 -12.58 26.38 -6.96
C ARG A 5 -12.47 24.87 -6.80
N VAL A 6 -11.99 24.41 -5.65
CA VAL A 6 -12.12 23.03 -5.21
C VAL A 6 -13.47 22.86 -4.49
N LYS A 7 -14.13 21.73 -4.71
CA LYS A 7 -15.39 21.36 -4.06
C LYS A 7 -15.31 19.91 -3.58
N LYS A 8 -15.82 19.64 -2.37
CA LYS A 8 -16.09 18.26 -1.96
C LYS A 8 -17.27 17.71 -2.75
N MET A 9 -17.07 16.56 -3.35
CA MET A 9 -18.03 15.92 -4.24
C MET A 9 -18.74 14.78 -3.52
N GLY A 10 -19.98 14.53 -3.88
CA GLY A 10 -20.82 13.51 -3.27
C GLY A 10 -21.69 12.77 -4.28
N LYS A 11 -22.77 12.18 -3.81
CA LYS A 11 -23.70 11.43 -4.65
C LYS A 11 -24.40 12.27 -5.72
N GLU A 12 -24.59 13.54 -5.46
CA GLU A 12 -25.24 14.48 -6.41
C GLU A 12 -24.41 14.66 -7.68
N GLU A 13 -23.08 14.65 -7.55
CA GLU A 13 -22.12 14.79 -8.65
C GLU A 13 -21.65 13.45 -9.22
N MET A 14 -22.21 12.32 -8.78
CA MET A 14 -21.76 10.97 -9.16
C MET A 14 -21.68 10.79 -10.67
N LYS A 15 -22.68 11.28 -11.40
CA LYS A 15 -22.71 11.13 -12.86
C LYS A 15 -21.54 11.88 -13.53
N GLU A 16 -21.31 13.13 -13.15
CA GLU A 16 -20.23 13.95 -13.74
C GLU A 16 -18.86 13.36 -13.41
N MET A 17 -18.68 12.88 -12.17
CA MET A 17 -17.47 12.20 -11.74
C MET A 17 -17.23 10.89 -12.50
N PHE A 18 -18.29 10.10 -12.70
CA PHE A 18 -18.20 8.85 -13.46
C PHE A 18 -17.86 9.12 -14.93
N ASP A 19 -18.52 10.09 -15.58
CA ASP A 19 -18.28 10.46 -16.97
C ASP A 19 -16.80 10.89 -17.16
N LEU A 20 -16.26 11.70 -16.23
CA LEU A 20 -14.83 12.09 -16.26
C LEU A 20 -13.91 10.85 -16.12
N VAL A 21 -14.22 9.92 -15.24
CA VAL A 21 -13.43 8.67 -15.07
C VAL A 21 -13.45 7.84 -16.35
N ILE A 22 -14.63 7.59 -16.90
CA ILE A 22 -14.79 6.80 -18.13
C ILE A 22 -13.97 7.41 -19.26
N TYR A 23 -14.05 8.73 -19.42
CA TYR A 23 -13.27 9.45 -20.43
C TYR A 23 -11.75 9.34 -20.16
N ALA A 24 -11.30 9.73 -18.97
CA ALA A 24 -9.88 9.84 -18.65
C ALA A 24 -9.13 8.48 -18.66
N PHE A 25 -9.83 7.39 -18.31
CA PHE A 25 -9.26 6.04 -18.28
C PHE A 25 -9.59 5.23 -19.56
N ASN A 26 -10.22 5.86 -20.55
CA ASN A 26 -10.60 5.23 -21.81
C ASN A 26 -11.35 3.91 -21.62
N GLN A 27 -12.41 3.96 -20.80
CA GLN A 27 -13.20 2.79 -20.40
C GLN A 27 -14.60 2.84 -20.99
N GLU A 28 -15.22 1.66 -21.18
CA GLU A 28 -16.61 1.55 -21.55
C GLU A 28 -17.54 1.77 -20.33
N PRO A 29 -18.61 2.56 -20.45
CA PRO A 29 -19.54 2.85 -19.33
C PRO A 29 -20.51 1.69 -19.09
N THR A 30 -20.01 0.55 -18.60
CA THR A 30 -20.86 -0.62 -18.28
C THR A 30 -21.60 -0.44 -16.97
N ALA A 31 -22.76 -1.11 -16.83
CA ALA A 31 -23.55 -1.10 -15.59
C ALA A 31 -22.72 -1.58 -14.38
N GLU A 32 -21.91 -2.63 -14.53
CA GLU A 32 -21.01 -3.10 -13.47
C GLU A 32 -20.03 -2.02 -13.02
N ARG A 33 -19.41 -1.29 -13.97
CA ARG A 33 -18.50 -0.20 -13.60
C ARG A 33 -19.19 0.94 -12.88
N GLN A 34 -20.39 1.30 -13.32
CA GLN A 34 -21.17 2.34 -12.67
C GLN A 34 -21.53 1.94 -11.23
N GLU A 35 -22.04 0.72 -11.03
CA GLU A 35 -22.37 0.20 -9.71
C GLU A 35 -21.12 0.18 -8.79
N ARG A 36 -19.97 -0.27 -9.32
CA ARG A 36 -18.72 -0.29 -8.59
C ARG A 36 -18.22 1.11 -8.23
N PHE A 37 -18.33 2.05 -9.16
CA PHE A 37 -17.96 3.44 -8.91
C PHE A 37 -18.85 4.06 -7.83
N GLU A 38 -20.17 3.85 -7.90
CA GLU A 38 -21.11 4.31 -6.89
C GLU A 38 -20.83 3.69 -5.51
N LYS A 39 -20.53 2.40 -5.46
CA LYS A 39 -20.12 1.72 -4.23
C LYS A 39 -18.86 2.33 -3.64
N LEU A 40 -17.83 2.57 -4.46
CA LEU A 40 -16.59 3.21 -4.01
C LEU A 40 -16.84 4.64 -3.53
N LEU A 41 -17.61 5.43 -4.29
CA LEU A 41 -17.93 6.81 -3.93
C LEU A 41 -18.58 6.92 -2.54
N SER A 42 -19.39 5.92 -2.16
CA SER A 42 -20.00 5.89 -0.82
C SER A 42 -19.01 5.68 0.33
N HIS A 43 -17.77 5.30 0.04
CA HIS A 43 -16.70 5.06 1.00
C HIS A 43 -15.54 6.05 0.88
N THR A 44 -15.62 7.06 -0.01
CA THR A 44 -14.52 7.97 -0.28
C THR A 44 -14.83 9.40 0.15
N GLN A 45 -13.77 10.15 0.45
CA GLN A 45 -13.79 11.60 0.42
C GLN A 45 -13.36 12.04 -0.98
N SER A 46 -14.28 12.62 -1.73
CA SER A 46 -14.04 12.96 -3.13
C SER A 46 -13.94 14.47 -3.30
N TYR A 47 -13.05 14.90 -4.19
CA TYR A 47 -12.75 16.29 -4.46
C TYR A 47 -12.82 16.55 -5.96
N GLY A 48 -13.48 17.63 -6.37
CA GLY A 48 -13.54 18.13 -7.73
C GLY A 48 -12.95 19.52 -7.84
N PHE A 49 -12.32 19.82 -8.97
CA PHE A 49 -11.96 21.18 -9.34
C PHE A 49 -12.93 21.65 -10.40
N LEU A 50 -13.61 22.76 -10.10
CA LEU A 50 -14.63 23.35 -10.95
C LEU A 50 -14.09 24.63 -11.60
N ILE A 51 -14.37 24.77 -12.89
CA ILE A 51 -14.19 26.01 -13.66
C ILE A 51 -15.56 26.42 -14.19
N ASP A 52 -16.04 27.60 -13.80
CA ASP A 52 -17.38 28.09 -14.13
C ASP A 52 -18.48 27.04 -13.84
N GLU A 53 -18.42 26.44 -12.64
CA GLU A 53 -19.30 25.40 -12.13
C GLU A 53 -19.22 24.04 -12.87
N GLN A 54 -18.38 23.89 -13.88
CA GLN A 54 -18.14 22.62 -14.57
C GLN A 54 -17.01 21.82 -13.91
N LEU A 55 -17.23 20.53 -13.63
CA LEU A 55 -16.19 19.63 -13.15
C LEU A 55 -15.13 19.41 -14.23
N THR A 56 -13.87 19.75 -13.93
CA THR A 56 -12.74 19.63 -14.88
C THR A 56 -11.68 18.64 -14.42
N SER A 57 -11.53 18.46 -13.12
CA SER A 57 -10.59 17.50 -12.52
C SER A 57 -11.15 16.91 -11.24
N GLN A 58 -10.74 15.70 -10.88
CA GLN A 58 -11.13 15.04 -9.64
C GLN A 58 -10.04 14.20 -9.02
N VAL A 59 -10.18 13.94 -7.71
CA VAL A 59 -9.39 12.98 -6.94
C VAL A 59 -10.30 12.34 -5.90
N MET A 60 -10.17 11.05 -5.67
CA MET A 60 -10.88 10.31 -4.64
C MET A 60 -9.89 9.81 -3.58
N ALA A 61 -10.19 10.04 -2.30
CA ALA A 61 -9.41 9.61 -1.15
C ALA A 61 -10.22 8.59 -0.34
N THR A 62 -9.88 7.32 -0.43
CA THR A 62 -10.55 6.24 0.30
C THR A 62 -9.90 6.08 1.68
N PRO A 63 -10.64 6.24 2.78
CA PRO A 63 -10.10 6.04 4.12
C PRO A 63 -9.89 4.55 4.40
N PHE A 64 -8.69 4.22 4.86
CA PHE A 64 -8.29 2.90 5.29
C PHE A 64 -7.58 2.95 6.64
N GLN A 65 -7.39 1.77 7.23
CA GLN A 65 -6.39 1.53 8.26
C GLN A 65 -5.31 0.63 7.65
N VAL A 66 -4.05 0.89 7.98
CA VAL A 66 -2.94 0.01 7.60
C VAL A 66 -2.26 -0.52 8.85
N ASN A 67 -1.74 -1.74 8.75
CA ASN A 67 -0.87 -2.30 9.77
C ASN A 67 0.58 -1.90 9.49
N PHE A 68 1.25 -1.38 10.49
CA PHE A 68 2.66 -1.06 10.41
C PHE A 68 3.37 -1.61 11.66
N HIS A 69 3.99 -2.79 11.53
CA HIS A 69 4.64 -3.53 12.62
C HIS A 69 3.77 -3.66 13.89
N GLY A 70 2.49 -4.04 13.72
CA GLY A 70 1.52 -4.21 14.79
C GLY A 70 0.80 -2.93 15.22
N VAL A 71 1.19 -1.76 14.72
CA VAL A 71 0.53 -0.48 14.98
C VAL A 71 -0.43 -0.14 13.84
N ARG A 72 -1.62 0.32 14.20
CA ARG A 72 -2.64 0.76 13.24
C ARG A 72 -2.52 2.25 12.96
N TYR A 73 -2.44 2.58 11.68
CA TYR A 73 -2.40 3.97 11.21
C TYR A 73 -3.58 4.25 10.28
N PRO A 74 -4.28 5.40 10.46
CA PRO A 74 -5.20 5.89 9.45
C PRO A 74 -4.44 6.26 8.18
N MET A 75 -4.92 5.78 7.04
CA MET A 75 -4.32 5.97 5.72
C MET A 75 -5.38 6.35 4.69
N ALA A 76 -5.05 7.23 3.76
CA ALA A 76 -5.88 7.56 2.61
C ALA A 76 -5.29 6.94 1.33
N GLY A 77 -6.05 6.02 0.72
CA GLY A 77 -5.75 5.49 -0.62
C GLY A 77 -6.26 6.44 -1.69
N ILE A 78 -5.34 7.02 -2.47
CA ILE A 78 -5.69 7.99 -3.51
C ILE A 78 -5.89 7.28 -4.83
N GLY A 79 -7.07 7.43 -5.40
CA GLY A 79 -7.44 6.88 -6.68
C GLY A 79 -8.25 7.85 -7.54
N TYR A 80 -8.56 7.41 -8.74
CA TYR A 80 -9.38 8.15 -9.70
C TYR A 80 -8.94 9.60 -9.92
N VAL A 81 -7.61 9.82 -9.94
CA VAL A 81 -7.01 11.11 -10.30
C VAL A 81 -7.20 11.34 -11.78
N ALA A 82 -8.08 12.26 -12.15
CA ALA A 82 -8.51 12.46 -13.52
C ALA A 82 -8.69 13.95 -13.84
N SER A 83 -8.40 14.34 -15.09
CA SER A 83 -8.70 15.65 -15.64
C SER A 83 -9.10 15.52 -17.10
N TYR A 84 -10.06 16.30 -17.55
CA TYR A 84 -10.29 16.48 -18.99
C TYR A 84 -9.07 17.11 -19.64
N PRO A 85 -8.67 16.64 -20.83
CA PRO A 85 -7.42 17.08 -21.48
C PRO A 85 -7.37 18.57 -21.80
N GLU A 86 -8.49 19.18 -22.15
CA GLU A 86 -8.61 20.62 -22.46
C GLU A 86 -8.38 21.53 -21.24
N TYR A 87 -8.45 20.96 -20.02
CA TYR A 87 -8.19 21.69 -18.77
C TYR A 87 -6.85 21.30 -18.11
N ARG A 88 -6.02 20.50 -18.81
CA ARG A 88 -4.67 20.21 -18.33
C ARG A 88 -3.81 21.47 -18.31
N GLY A 89 -3.02 21.65 -17.27
CA GLY A 89 -2.22 22.87 -17.08
C GLY A 89 -2.94 23.97 -16.29
N GLU A 90 -4.26 23.85 -16.06
CA GLU A 90 -5.03 24.83 -15.26
C GLU A 90 -4.83 24.70 -13.74
N GLY A 91 -3.99 23.77 -13.29
CA GLY A 91 -3.64 23.57 -11.88
C GLY A 91 -4.69 22.82 -11.06
N GLY A 92 -5.70 22.22 -11.68
CA GLY A 92 -6.83 21.58 -10.99
C GLY A 92 -6.39 20.48 -10.03
N ILE A 93 -5.58 19.51 -10.47
CA ILE A 93 -5.08 18.44 -9.60
C ILE A 93 -4.21 19.00 -8.47
N SER A 94 -3.37 20.00 -8.74
CA SER A 94 -2.51 20.63 -7.72
C SER A 94 -3.34 21.32 -6.64
N ALA A 95 -4.41 22.01 -7.02
CA ALA A 95 -5.33 22.65 -6.08
C ALA A 95 -6.06 21.60 -5.22
N ILE A 96 -6.57 20.52 -5.84
CA ILE A 96 -7.21 19.41 -5.13
C ILE A 96 -6.23 18.75 -4.16
N MET A 97 -5.01 18.39 -4.61
CA MET A 97 -4.02 17.72 -3.76
C MET A 97 -3.66 18.57 -2.53
N LYS A 98 -3.52 19.89 -2.70
CA LYS A 98 -3.23 20.81 -1.61
C LYS A 98 -4.36 20.82 -0.57
N GLU A 99 -5.61 20.96 -1.00
CA GLU A 99 -6.78 20.99 -0.10
C GLU A 99 -7.01 19.64 0.56
N MET A 100 -6.98 18.56 -0.21
CA MET A 100 -7.16 17.19 0.26
C MET A 100 -6.11 16.83 1.34
N LEU A 101 -4.83 17.07 1.08
CA LEU A 101 -3.77 16.77 2.04
C LEU A 101 -3.92 17.59 3.33
N ALA A 102 -4.32 18.86 3.23
CA ALA A 102 -4.61 19.69 4.40
C ALA A 102 -5.81 19.15 5.21
N ASP A 103 -6.85 18.68 4.54
CA ASP A 103 -8.00 18.07 5.20
C ASP A 103 -7.64 16.74 5.88
N LEU A 104 -6.87 15.91 5.21
CA LEU A 104 -6.39 14.64 5.78
C LEU A 104 -5.50 14.88 7.01
N ALA A 105 -4.62 15.89 6.99
CA ALA A 105 -3.79 16.24 8.13
C ALA A 105 -4.63 16.73 9.33
N LYS A 106 -5.66 17.58 9.08
CA LYS A 106 -6.61 18.00 10.14
C LYS A 106 -7.35 16.81 10.76
N GLN A 107 -7.62 15.76 9.98
CA GLN A 107 -8.25 14.51 10.43
C GLN A 107 -7.25 13.54 11.10
N LYS A 108 -5.98 13.94 11.25
CA LYS A 108 -4.90 13.10 11.80
C LYS A 108 -4.67 11.82 11.01
N VAL A 109 -4.90 11.86 9.70
CA VAL A 109 -4.51 10.79 8.79
C VAL A 109 -2.99 10.77 8.68
N ALA A 110 -2.37 9.67 9.07
CA ALA A 110 -0.90 9.58 9.17
C ALA A 110 -0.23 9.37 7.82
N LEU A 111 -0.83 8.57 6.96
CA LEU A 111 -0.26 8.10 5.70
C LEU A 111 -1.21 8.31 4.52
N SER A 112 -0.64 8.41 3.33
CA SER A 112 -1.39 8.33 2.07
C SER A 112 -0.62 7.50 1.06
N TYR A 113 -1.33 6.62 0.33
CA TYR A 113 -0.78 5.76 -0.72
C TYR A 113 -1.49 6.02 -2.04
N LEU A 114 -0.78 5.80 -3.16
CA LEU A 114 -1.36 5.85 -4.49
C LEU A 114 -0.60 4.98 -5.50
N ALA A 115 -1.31 4.55 -6.54
CA ALA A 115 -0.72 3.92 -7.73
C ALA A 115 -0.31 5.00 -8.74
N PRO A 116 0.99 5.22 -9.00
CA PRO A 116 1.40 6.30 -9.88
C PRO A 116 1.26 5.93 -11.36
N PHE A 117 0.64 6.80 -12.15
CA PHE A 117 0.82 6.79 -13.61
C PHE A 117 2.13 7.50 -14.01
N SER A 118 2.65 8.36 -13.15
CA SER A 118 3.90 9.11 -13.33
C SER A 118 4.54 9.42 -11.97
N TYR A 119 5.73 8.87 -11.72
CA TYR A 119 6.49 9.16 -10.50
C TYR A 119 6.86 10.63 -10.35
N PRO A 120 7.41 11.32 -11.38
CA PRO A 120 7.73 12.75 -11.29
C PRO A 120 6.52 13.61 -10.96
N PHE A 121 5.34 13.24 -11.50
CA PHE A 121 4.10 13.96 -11.22
C PHE A 121 3.70 13.88 -9.75
N TYR A 122 3.80 12.72 -9.10
CA TYR A 122 3.41 12.59 -7.70
C TYR A 122 4.50 12.99 -6.71
N ARG A 123 5.78 12.98 -7.13
CA ARG A 123 6.88 13.50 -6.31
C ARG A 123 6.69 14.97 -5.93
N GLN A 124 6.17 15.80 -6.83
CA GLN A 124 5.89 17.20 -6.51
C GLN A 124 4.91 17.39 -5.33
N TYR A 125 4.08 16.37 -5.04
CA TYR A 125 3.16 16.37 -3.89
C TYR A 125 3.71 15.62 -2.67
N GLY A 126 4.99 15.31 -2.62
CA GLY A 126 5.66 14.67 -1.49
C GLY A 126 5.52 13.15 -1.43
N TYR A 127 5.03 12.50 -2.50
CA TYR A 127 5.01 11.03 -2.59
C TYR A 127 6.34 10.48 -3.12
N GLU A 128 6.69 9.28 -2.67
CA GLU A 128 7.84 8.55 -3.22
C GLU A 128 7.54 7.05 -3.28
N GLN A 129 8.24 6.35 -4.17
CA GLN A 129 8.16 4.90 -4.27
C GLN A 129 8.50 4.24 -2.93
N THR A 130 7.60 3.37 -2.47
CA THR A 130 7.73 2.74 -1.17
C THR A 130 7.35 1.25 -1.22
N PHE A 131 6.71 0.81 -2.29
CA PHE A 131 6.30 -0.58 -2.48
C PHE A 131 6.79 -1.11 -3.81
N GLU A 132 7.15 -2.39 -3.80
CA GLU A 132 7.53 -3.19 -4.97
C GLU A 132 6.70 -4.47 -4.99
N GLN A 133 6.58 -5.06 -6.16
CA GLN A 133 5.99 -6.38 -6.34
C GLN A 133 6.97 -7.30 -7.06
N ALA A 134 6.88 -8.59 -6.81
CA ALA A 134 7.60 -9.61 -7.56
C ALA A 134 6.61 -10.34 -8.48
N GLU A 135 6.85 -10.28 -9.79
CA GLU A 135 6.13 -11.03 -10.79
C GLU A 135 6.89 -12.34 -11.09
N TYR A 136 6.25 -13.45 -10.80
CA TYR A 136 6.76 -14.80 -11.06
C TYR A 136 6.08 -15.41 -12.27
N THR A 137 6.88 -15.96 -13.17
CA THR A 137 6.41 -16.87 -14.23
C THR A 137 7.16 -18.18 -14.10
N ILE A 138 6.45 -19.24 -13.74
CA ILE A 138 7.01 -20.52 -13.35
C ILE A 138 6.44 -21.60 -14.27
N LYS A 139 7.29 -22.37 -14.95
CA LYS A 139 6.85 -23.55 -15.71
C LYS A 139 6.33 -24.61 -14.77
N THR A 140 5.43 -25.46 -15.24
CA THR A 140 4.84 -26.52 -14.41
C THR A 140 5.89 -27.50 -13.86
N GLU A 141 6.96 -27.78 -14.60
CA GLU A 141 8.08 -28.64 -14.22
C GLU A 141 8.94 -28.06 -13.09
N ASP A 142 9.00 -26.72 -12.98
CA ASP A 142 9.80 -25.97 -12.00
C ASP A 142 9.00 -25.64 -10.74
N TRP A 143 7.69 -25.93 -10.69
CA TRP A 143 6.89 -25.65 -9.49
C TRP A 143 7.40 -26.43 -8.28
N PRO A 144 7.41 -25.85 -7.05
CA PRO A 144 7.88 -26.52 -5.84
C PRO A 144 7.23 -27.89 -5.62
N ARG A 145 8.06 -28.92 -5.49
CA ARG A 145 7.60 -30.28 -5.21
C ARG A 145 7.49 -30.47 -3.72
N VAL A 146 6.27 -30.51 -3.21
CA VAL A 146 5.99 -30.65 -1.79
C VAL A 146 5.44 -32.03 -1.45
N LYS A 147 5.85 -32.59 -0.32
CA LYS A 147 5.24 -33.82 0.22
C LYS A 147 3.84 -33.51 0.74
N ARG A 148 2.94 -34.47 0.57
CA ARG A 148 1.60 -34.39 1.15
C ARG A 148 1.67 -34.19 2.66
N VAL A 149 0.86 -33.28 3.17
CA VAL A 149 0.77 -32.92 4.58
C VAL A 149 -0.63 -33.23 5.13
N PRO A 150 -0.80 -33.39 6.45
CA PRO A 150 -2.11 -33.52 7.06
C PRO A 150 -3.03 -32.32 6.79
N GLY A 151 -4.33 -32.49 7.04
CA GLY A 151 -5.34 -31.46 6.80
C GLY A 151 -6.08 -31.63 5.50
N THR A 152 -6.92 -30.66 5.16
CA THR A 152 -7.80 -30.71 3.98
C THR A 152 -7.83 -29.37 3.26
N ILE A 153 -7.98 -29.40 1.94
CA ILE A 153 -8.26 -28.21 1.13
C ILE A 153 -9.70 -28.30 0.66
N LYS A 154 -10.45 -27.21 0.84
CA LYS A 154 -11.82 -27.10 0.36
C LYS A 154 -11.92 -25.93 -0.61
N ARG A 155 -12.42 -26.18 -1.82
CA ARG A 155 -12.89 -25.12 -2.71
C ARG A 155 -14.26 -24.66 -2.21
N VAL A 156 -14.41 -23.35 -2.12
CA VAL A 156 -15.62 -22.73 -1.56
C VAL A 156 -16.15 -21.66 -2.48
N SER A 157 -17.43 -21.30 -2.36
CA SER A 157 -17.97 -20.10 -2.99
C SER A 157 -17.41 -18.84 -2.30
N TRP A 158 -17.47 -17.69 -2.97
CA TRP A 158 -17.06 -16.43 -2.34
C TRP A 158 -17.89 -16.14 -1.09
N ALA A 159 -19.21 -16.36 -1.17
CA ALA A 159 -20.13 -16.13 -0.06
C ALA A 159 -19.78 -16.95 1.19
N ASP A 160 -19.37 -18.21 0.99
CA ASP A 160 -19.05 -19.12 2.10
C ASP A 160 -17.62 -18.93 2.64
N GLY A 161 -16.69 -18.43 1.80
CA GLY A 161 -15.26 -18.36 2.14
C GLY A 161 -14.75 -17.00 2.60
N LYS A 162 -15.41 -15.91 2.24
CA LYS A 162 -14.86 -14.55 2.38
C LYS A 162 -14.46 -14.13 3.81
N GLU A 163 -15.24 -14.50 4.81
CA GLU A 163 -14.92 -14.15 6.20
C GLU A 163 -13.70 -14.94 6.70
N VAL A 164 -13.61 -16.23 6.34
CA VAL A 164 -12.43 -17.06 6.66
C VAL A 164 -11.19 -16.54 5.95
N ILE A 165 -11.30 -16.16 4.69
CA ILE A 165 -10.23 -15.54 3.91
C ILE A 165 -9.77 -14.24 4.58
N LYS A 166 -10.72 -13.39 4.99
CA LYS A 166 -10.43 -12.15 5.72
C LYS A 166 -9.66 -12.41 7.02
N ASP A 167 -10.09 -13.37 7.82
CA ASP A 167 -9.45 -13.68 9.10
C ASP A 167 -8.02 -14.19 8.91
N VAL A 168 -7.79 -15.09 7.94
CA VAL A 168 -6.43 -15.58 7.60
C VAL A 168 -5.57 -14.43 7.07
N TYR A 169 -6.11 -13.55 6.21
CA TYR A 169 -5.41 -12.38 5.73
C TYR A 169 -4.99 -11.46 6.87
N LEU A 170 -5.91 -11.10 7.76
CA LEU A 170 -5.62 -10.20 8.88
C LEU A 170 -4.59 -10.79 9.85
N GLU A 171 -4.63 -12.09 10.07
CA GLU A 171 -3.61 -12.76 10.90
C GLU A 171 -2.23 -12.74 10.24
N ASN A 172 -2.17 -13.02 8.92
CA ASN A 172 -0.92 -12.92 8.15
C ASN A 172 -0.35 -11.49 8.17
N GLN A 173 -1.20 -10.47 8.06
CA GLN A 173 -0.78 -9.07 8.07
C GLN A 173 -0.15 -8.61 9.39
N ARG A 174 -0.35 -9.33 10.51
CA ARG A 174 0.29 -9.00 11.79
C ARG A 174 1.81 -9.13 11.76
N ALA A 175 2.32 -10.01 10.92
CA ALA A 175 3.77 -10.22 10.75
C ALA A 175 4.40 -9.27 9.72
N HIS A 176 3.59 -8.47 9.01
CA HIS A 176 4.02 -7.64 7.90
C HIS A 176 3.75 -6.16 8.17
N SER A 177 4.30 -5.30 7.31
CA SER A 177 4.20 -3.85 7.41
C SER A 177 3.66 -3.25 6.12
N GLY A 178 2.76 -2.27 6.23
CA GLY A 178 2.25 -1.49 5.10
C GLY A 178 0.91 -1.95 4.52
N GLY A 179 0.47 -3.17 4.82
CA GLY A 179 -0.77 -3.75 4.27
C GLY A 179 -2.04 -3.11 4.82
N VAL A 180 -3.07 -3.06 3.99
CA VAL A 180 -4.40 -2.57 4.37
C VAL A 180 -5.07 -3.54 5.34
N ILE A 181 -5.65 -3.03 6.42
CA ILE A 181 -6.57 -3.78 7.28
C ILE A 181 -7.92 -3.81 6.57
N ARG A 182 -8.15 -4.88 5.80
CA ARG A 182 -9.30 -4.98 4.91
C ARG A 182 -10.61 -5.15 5.67
N GLU A 183 -11.54 -4.24 5.43
CA GLU A 183 -12.94 -4.41 5.78
C GLU A 183 -13.64 -5.29 4.74
N THR A 184 -14.77 -5.91 5.13
CA THR A 184 -15.51 -6.83 4.25
C THR A 184 -15.93 -6.18 2.92
N TRP A 185 -16.37 -4.89 2.95
CA TRP A 185 -16.76 -4.18 1.72
C TRP A 185 -15.60 -4.03 0.72
N TRP A 186 -14.36 -3.81 1.23
CA TRP A 186 -13.18 -3.67 0.39
C TRP A 186 -12.74 -5.01 -0.19
N LEU A 187 -12.83 -6.08 0.60
CA LEU A 187 -12.58 -7.44 0.16
C LEU A 187 -13.55 -7.84 -0.98
N ASP A 188 -14.86 -7.58 -0.80
CA ASP A 188 -15.87 -7.77 -1.85
C ASP A 188 -15.57 -6.92 -3.08
N TYR A 189 -15.20 -5.65 -2.88
CA TYR A 189 -14.89 -4.72 -3.97
C TYR A 189 -13.71 -5.16 -4.82
N THR A 190 -12.64 -5.67 -4.20
CA THR A 190 -11.39 -6.02 -4.89
C THR A 190 -11.41 -7.42 -5.49
N LEU A 191 -11.94 -8.41 -4.78
CA LEU A 191 -11.78 -9.83 -5.10
C LEU A 191 -13.05 -10.49 -5.68
N ASN A 192 -14.24 -9.89 -5.49
CA ASN A 192 -15.50 -10.42 -6.00
C ASN A 192 -16.01 -9.59 -7.19
N ARG A 193 -15.43 -9.80 -8.37
CA ARG A 193 -15.83 -9.11 -9.61
C ARG A 193 -16.57 -10.05 -10.54
N ALA A 194 -17.77 -9.66 -10.98
CA ALA A 194 -18.57 -10.47 -11.90
C ALA A 194 -17.89 -10.63 -13.27
N SER A 195 -17.27 -9.56 -13.78
CA SER A 195 -16.53 -9.57 -15.05
C SER A 195 -15.22 -10.36 -15.01
N LYS A 196 -14.70 -10.66 -13.81
CA LYS A 196 -13.42 -11.38 -13.64
C LYS A 196 -13.51 -12.33 -12.43
N PRO A 197 -14.32 -13.41 -12.53
CA PRO A 197 -14.59 -14.30 -11.40
C PRO A 197 -13.32 -15.03 -10.96
N ASN A 198 -13.15 -15.15 -9.65
CA ASN A 198 -12.08 -15.90 -9.02
C ASN A 198 -12.58 -17.24 -8.50
N ASN A 199 -11.68 -18.24 -8.49
CA ASN A 199 -11.83 -19.44 -7.67
C ASN A 199 -11.10 -19.23 -6.35
N GLN A 200 -11.56 -19.85 -5.27
CA GLN A 200 -10.90 -19.84 -3.98
C GLN A 200 -10.85 -21.23 -3.35
N ALA A 201 -9.72 -21.51 -2.70
CA ALA A 201 -9.53 -22.71 -1.93
C ALA A 201 -8.91 -22.37 -0.57
N ILE A 202 -9.42 -22.97 0.49
CA ILE A 202 -9.00 -22.75 1.87
C ILE A 202 -8.40 -24.05 2.41
N TYR A 203 -7.23 -23.92 3.03
CA TYR A 203 -6.62 -25.02 3.76
C TYR A 203 -7.06 -24.99 5.21
N TYR A 204 -7.49 -26.17 5.69
CA TYR A 204 -7.81 -26.42 7.11
C TYR A 204 -6.82 -27.46 7.66
N SER A 205 -6.24 -27.19 8.83
CA SER A 205 -5.37 -28.12 9.55
C SER A 205 -6.12 -29.38 9.96
N SER A 206 -5.40 -30.37 10.50
CA SER A 206 -6.01 -31.57 11.08
C SER A 206 -6.97 -31.30 12.23
N GLU A 207 -6.84 -30.13 12.89
CA GLU A 207 -7.70 -29.65 13.96
C GLU A 207 -8.92 -28.85 13.46
N GLY A 208 -9.05 -28.70 12.13
CA GLY A 208 -10.13 -27.96 11.48
C GLY A 208 -9.95 -26.44 11.48
N LYS A 209 -8.77 -25.92 11.86
CA LYS A 209 -8.47 -24.48 11.82
C LYS A 209 -8.07 -24.06 10.41
N ALA A 210 -8.65 -22.98 9.90
CA ALA A 210 -8.22 -22.37 8.64
C ALA A 210 -6.86 -21.71 8.84
N GLU A 211 -5.85 -22.09 8.05
CA GLU A 211 -4.47 -21.60 8.18
C GLU A 211 -3.88 -21.10 6.87
N GLY A 212 -4.66 -21.08 5.80
CA GLY A 212 -4.22 -20.53 4.53
C GLY A 212 -5.29 -20.60 3.47
N TYR A 213 -5.11 -19.80 2.42
CA TYR A 213 -5.99 -19.80 1.25
C TYR A 213 -5.22 -19.43 -0.01
N VAL A 214 -5.81 -19.78 -1.15
CA VAL A 214 -5.41 -19.27 -2.47
C VAL A 214 -6.64 -18.79 -3.22
N ILE A 215 -6.53 -17.61 -3.81
CA ILE A 215 -7.48 -17.06 -4.78
C ILE A 215 -6.81 -17.11 -6.14
N TYR A 216 -7.47 -17.69 -7.12
CA TYR A 216 -6.84 -18.01 -8.40
C TYR A 216 -7.82 -17.98 -9.58
N ARG A 217 -7.26 -17.88 -10.76
CA ARG A 217 -7.95 -18.08 -12.05
C ARG A 217 -7.17 -19.04 -12.91
N ILE A 218 -7.88 -19.72 -13.81
CA ILE A 218 -7.26 -20.56 -14.84
C ILE A 218 -7.78 -20.04 -16.18
N ALA A 219 -6.89 -19.54 -17.00
CA ALA A 219 -7.23 -19.04 -18.32
C ALA A 219 -6.05 -19.19 -19.28
N ALA A 220 -6.32 -19.51 -20.55
CA ALA A 220 -5.33 -19.59 -21.62
C ALA A 220 -4.08 -20.44 -21.27
N GLY A 221 -4.27 -21.54 -20.55
CA GLY A 221 -3.17 -22.44 -20.16
C GLY A 221 -2.32 -21.94 -19.00
N THR A 222 -2.73 -20.89 -18.31
CA THR A 222 -2.03 -20.32 -17.14
C THR A 222 -2.89 -20.45 -15.89
N PHE A 223 -2.28 -20.90 -14.80
CA PHE A 223 -2.82 -20.80 -13.46
C PHE A 223 -2.34 -19.46 -12.86
N GLU A 224 -3.23 -18.47 -12.78
CA GLU A 224 -2.95 -17.16 -12.21
C GLU A 224 -3.26 -17.19 -10.71
N ILE A 225 -2.25 -17.02 -9.87
CA ILE A 225 -2.40 -16.81 -8.44
C ILE A 225 -2.72 -15.32 -8.22
N VAL A 226 -3.97 -15.03 -7.83
CA VAL A 226 -4.43 -13.67 -7.55
C VAL A 226 -3.97 -13.23 -6.18
N GLU A 227 -4.11 -14.11 -5.20
CA GLU A 227 -3.65 -13.90 -3.82
C GLU A 227 -3.43 -15.25 -3.15
N TRP A 228 -2.37 -15.35 -2.38
CA TRP A 228 -2.00 -16.59 -1.67
C TRP A 228 -1.42 -16.24 -0.31
N ASN A 229 -2.13 -16.63 0.76
CA ASN A 229 -1.72 -16.38 2.13
C ASN A 229 -1.70 -17.68 2.95
N TYR A 230 -0.73 -17.80 3.84
CA TYR A 230 -0.55 -18.97 4.71
C TYR A 230 0.08 -18.56 6.05
N LEU A 231 -0.39 -19.16 7.12
CA LEU A 231 0.05 -18.87 8.50
C LEU A 231 1.11 -19.85 9.00
N THR A 232 1.22 -21.02 8.35
CA THR A 232 2.13 -22.10 8.77
C THR A 232 2.83 -22.71 7.56
N ASN A 233 3.99 -23.34 7.80
CA ASN A 233 4.69 -24.12 6.78
C ASN A 233 3.82 -25.27 6.22
N THR A 234 2.98 -25.88 7.07
CA THR A 234 2.05 -26.92 6.66
C THR A 234 1.01 -26.38 5.69
N ALA A 235 0.44 -25.19 5.99
CA ALA A 235 -0.49 -24.51 5.08
C ALA A 235 0.19 -24.15 3.74
N PHE A 236 1.41 -23.62 3.78
CA PHE A 236 2.20 -23.37 2.57
C PHE A 236 2.34 -24.64 1.72
N LYS A 237 2.81 -25.76 2.31
CA LYS A 237 2.99 -27.03 1.58
C LYS A 237 1.66 -27.57 1.02
N ALA A 238 0.58 -27.48 1.80
CA ALA A 238 -0.73 -27.94 1.33
C ALA A 238 -1.19 -27.15 0.10
N LEU A 239 -1.12 -25.81 0.19
CA LEU A 239 -1.53 -24.92 -0.90
C LEU A 239 -0.60 -25.03 -2.11
N ALA A 240 0.72 -25.10 -1.92
CA ALA A 240 1.68 -25.36 -3.01
C ALA A 240 1.41 -26.69 -3.72
N GLY A 241 1.08 -27.75 -2.96
CA GLY A 241 0.66 -29.05 -3.51
C GLY A 241 -0.65 -28.96 -4.30
N PHE A 242 -1.62 -28.19 -3.79
CA PHE A 242 -2.88 -27.94 -4.48
C PHE A 242 -2.67 -27.20 -5.81
N ILE A 243 -1.90 -26.12 -5.80
CA ILE A 243 -1.55 -25.36 -7.01
C ILE A 243 -0.84 -26.30 -8.01
N GLY A 244 0.18 -27.02 -7.55
CA GLY A 244 0.96 -27.95 -8.37
C GLY A 244 0.14 -29.11 -8.93
N SER A 245 -0.98 -29.50 -8.31
CA SER A 245 -1.86 -30.55 -8.85
C SER A 245 -2.53 -30.16 -10.16
N HIS A 246 -2.50 -28.89 -10.55
CA HIS A 246 -3.01 -28.40 -11.83
C HIS A 246 -1.99 -28.50 -12.98
N SER A 247 -0.76 -28.93 -12.72
CA SER A 247 0.32 -29.01 -13.73
C SER A 247 -0.06 -29.82 -14.99
N GLY A 248 -1.00 -30.75 -14.88
CA GLY A 248 -1.47 -31.53 -16.03
C GLY A 248 -2.47 -30.80 -16.94
N SER A 249 -2.98 -29.64 -16.50
CA SER A 249 -4.03 -28.86 -17.20
C SER A 249 -3.60 -27.46 -17.58
N VAL A 250 -2.42 -27.01 -17.13
CA VAL A 250 -1.86 -25.69 -17.43
C VAL A 250 -0.42 -25.83 -17.92
N GLN A 251 0.12 -24.79 -18.53
CA GLN A 251 1.50 -24.72 -19.01
C GLN A 251 2.42 -23.98 -18.05
N SER A 252 1.86 -23.03 -17.29
CA SER A 252 2.62 -22.20 -16.37
C SER A 252 1.77 -21.73 -15.18
N PHE A 253 2.47 -21.35 -14.13
CA PHE A 253 1.94 -20.62 -12.99
C PHE A 253 2.42 -19.18 -13.08
N HIS A 254 1.51 -18.23 -12.84
CA HIS A 254 1.81 -16.81 -12.83
C HIS A 254 1.35 -16.22 -11.50
N TRP A 255 2.20 -15.41 -10.88
CA TRP A 255 1.92 -14.79 -9.59
C TRP A 255 2.57 -13.43 -9.49
N ILE A 256 1.79 -12.41 -9.13
CA ILE A 256 2.29 -11.11 -8.72
C ILE A 256 2.09 -11.00 -7.22
N ASN A 257 3.19 -10.95 -6.50
CA ASN A 257 3.23 -10.93 -5.04
C ASN A 257 3.64 -9.54 -4.55
N GLY A 258 2.94 -9.02 -3.53
CA GLY A 258 3.29 -7.75 -2.86
C GLY A 258 4.63 -7.78 -2.14
N PHE A 259 5.23 -8.94 -1.96
CA PHE A 259 6.55 -9.11 -1.36
C PHE A 259 7.60 -9.41 -2.44
N ALA A 260 8.60 -8.53 -2.57
CA ALA A 260 9.70 -8.70 -3.52
C ALA A 260 10.79 -9.70 -3.06
N GLY A 261 10.51 -10.51 -2.03
CA GLY A 261 11.40 -11.57 -1.57
C GLY A 261 11.57 -12.70 -2.59
N LYS A 262 12.70 -13.39 -2.53
CA LYS A 262 13.06 -14.48 -3.48
C LYS A 262 12.86 -15.87 -2.89
N ASP A 263 12.17 -16.00 -1.78
CA ASP A 263 12.12 -17.22 -0.97
C ASP A 263 11.53 -18.43 -1.75
N LEU A 264 10.63 -18.16 -2.72
CA LEU A 264 10.04 -19.22 -3.51
C LEU A 264 11.07 -19.91 -4.42
N ASN A 265 12.09 -19.19 -4.89
CA ASN A 265 13.11 -19.75 -5.78
C ASN A 265 13.91 -20.87 -5.10
N ASP A 266 14.17 -20.75 -3.81
CA ASP A 266 14.93 -21.73 -3.03
C ASP A 266 14.17 -23.06 -2.85
N LEU A 267 12.86 -23.03 -3.07
CA LEU A 267 11.99 -24.19 -2.93
C LEU A 267 11.73 -24.92 -4.26
N MET A 268 12.19 -24.36 -5.37
CA MET A 268 12.00 -24.94 -6.70
C MET A 268 13.02 -26.04 -6.97
N PRO A 269 12.65 -27.09 -7.74
CA PRO A 269 13.60 -28.12 -8.18
C PRO A 269 14.79 -27.53 -8.93
N THR A 270 14.54 -26.50 -9.73
CA THR A 270 15.54 -25.70 -10.42
C THR A 270 15.24 -24.22 -10.13
N PRO A 271 16.13 -23.46 -9.46
CA PRO A 271 15.86 -22.08 -9.10
C PRO A 271 16.00 -21.13 -10.31
N ALA A 272 15.43 -21.51 -11.44
CA ALA A 272 15.51 -20.81 -12.72
C ALA A 272 14.22 -20.05 -13.07
N ALA A 273 13.33 -19.82 -12.08
CA ALA A 273 12.13 -19.06 -12.33
C ALA A 273 12.46 -17.63 -12.78
N SER A 274 11.73 -17.14 -13.76
CA SER A 274 11.78 -15.73 -14.12
C SER A 274 11.08 -14.92 -13.04
N VAL A 275 11.84 -14.07 -12.35
CA VAL A 275 11.32 -13.13 -11.34
C VAL A 275 11.61 -11.72 -11.81
N LYS A 276 10.57 -10.90 -11.89
CA LYS A 276 10.68 -9.49 -12.28
C LYS A 276 10.21 -8.62 -11.13
N ILE A 277 11.08 -7.72 -10.66
CA ILE A 277 10.70 -6.73 -9.66
C ILE A 277 10.03 -5.56 -10.35
N LEU A 278 8.81 -5.27 -9.92
CA LEU A 278 7.98 -4.18 -10.44
C LEU A 278 7.87 -3.08 -9.40
N PRO A 279 8.12 -1.81 -9.77
CA PRO A 279 7.72 -0.70 -8.92
C PRO A 279 6.19 -0.70 -8.80
N TYR A 280 5.68 -0.42 -7.60
CA TYR A 280 4.25 -0.52 -7.36
C TYR A 280 3.67 0.80 -6.86
N MET A 281 3.45 0.94 -5.57
CA MET A 281 2.80 2.11 -5.00
C MET A 281 3.80 3.13 -4.47
N MET A 282 3.38 4.39 -4.51
CA MET A 282 4.03 5.48 -3.78
C MET A 282 3.28 5.74 -2.48
N ALA A 283 4.02 6.21 -1.48
CA ALA A 283 3.47 6.66 -0.21
C ALA A 283 3.99 8.04 0.18
N ARG A 284 3.26 8.71 1.08
CA ARG A 284 3.75 9.86 1.83
C ARG A 284 3.26 9.84 3.28
N ILE A 285 4.06 10.38 4.18
CA ILE A 285 3.60 10.77 5.51
C ILE A 285 2.79 12.06 5.34
N VAL A 286 1.51 12.02 5.75
CA VAL A 286 0.60 13.17 5.67
C VAL A 286 0.69 14.02 6.92
N GLU A 287 0.63 13.41 8.10
CA GLU A 287 0.74 14.09 9.38
C GLU A 287 1.84 13.45 10.23
N LEU A 288 2.98 14.15 10.28
CA LEU A 288 4.23 13.64 10.81
C LEU A 288 4.16 13.34 12.31
N GLN A 289 3.53 14.24 13.10
CA GLN A 289 3.47 14.08 14.54
C GLN A 289 2.73 12.80 14.93
N THR A 290 1.51 12.61 14.41
CA THR A 290 0.71 11.39 14.66
C THR A 290 1.44 10.13 14.21
N PHE A 291 2.16 10.21 13.08
CA PHE A 291 2.93 9.08 12.58
C PHE A 291 4.08 8.72 13.53
N LEU A 292 4.92 9.68 13.90
CA LEU A 292 6.11 9.44 14.72
C LEU A 292 5.79 9.09 16.19
N GLU A 293 4.76 9.70 16.79
CA GLU A 293 4.34 9.38 18.17
C GLU A 293 3.87 7.92 18.34
N LYS A 294 3.37 7.31 17.26
CA LYS A 294 2.92 5.91 17.25
C LYS A 294 3.97 4.96 16.69
N TYR A 295 5.06 5.48 16.10
CA TYR A 295 6.04 4.64 15.43
C TYR A 295 6.71 3.68 16.43
N PRO A 296 6.75 2.37 16.14
CA PRO A 296 7.26 1.37 17.07
C PRO A 296 8.80 1.29 16.99
N PHE A 297 9.49 2.33 17.46
CA PHE A 297 10.95 2.33 17.49
C PHE A 297 11.48 1.13 18.28
N GLN A 298 12.64 0.62 17.87
CA GLN A 298 13.35 -0.41 18.62
C GLN A 298 13.77 0.14 19.98
N SER A 299 13.76 -0.71 21.00
CA SER A 299 14.34 -0.39 22.32
C SER A 299 15.84 -0.13 22.22
N GLY A 300 16.40 0.69 23.11
CA GLY A 300 17.81 1.06 23.11
C GLY A 300 18.07 2.20 24.09
N GLU A 301 19.22 2.87 23.97
CA GLU A 301 19.51 4.03 24.80
C GLU A 301 18.58 5.20 24.45
N LYS A 302 18.28 6.04 25.44
CA LYS A 302 17.49 7.26 25.21
C LYS A 302 18.25 8.22 24.31
N GLU A 303 17.63 8.60 23.21
CA GLU A 303 18.24 9.45 22.19
C GLU A 303 17.32 10.60 21.80
N THR A 304 17.93 11.73 21.41
CA THR A 304 17.20 12.90 20.91
C THR A 304 17.77 13.29 19.55
N TYR A 305 16.88 13.51 18.60
CA TYR A 305 17.20 13.94 17.24
C TYR A 305 16.46 15.24 16.91
N SER A 306 17.11 16.10 16.14
CA SER A 306 16.52 17.23 15.44
C SER A 306 16.34 16.87 13.99
N LEU A 307 15.09 16.77 13.53
CA LEU A 307 14.77 16.41 12.15
C LEU A 307 14.34 17.67 11.41
N GLU A 308 15.08 18.07 10.40
CA GLU A 308 14.65 19.13 9.47
C GLU A 308 13.90 18.50 8.32
N ILE A 309 12.63 18.92 8.17
CA ILE A 309 11.69 18.37 7.17
C ILE A 309 11.42 19.43 6.10
N GLU A 310 11.62 19.06 4.83
CA GLU A 310 11.19 19.86 3.69
C GLU A 310 9.90 19.25 3.12
N ASP A 311 8.78 19.99 3.15
CA ASP A 311 7.47 19.54 2.65
C ASP A 311 6.64 20.70 2.09
N SER A 312 6.86 21.05 0.83
CA SER A 312 6.19 22.16 0.14
C SER A 312 4.66 22.01 0.02
N TYR A 313 4.13 20.79 0.07
CA TYR A 313 2.69 20.50 0.03
C TYR A 313 2.10 20.18 1.40
N GLY A 314 2.93 20.06 2.43
CA GLY A 314 2.52 19.82 3.80
C GLY A 314 3.14 20.83 4.79
N PRO A 315 2.80 22.13 4.73
CA PRO A 315 3.44 23.16 5.56
C PRO A 315 3.29 22.92 7.07
N TRP A 316 2.37 22.07 7.48
CA TRP A 316 2.24 21.61 8.87
C TRP A 316 3.37 20.67 9.29
N ASN A 317 3.98 19.92 8.34
CA ASN A 317 5.15 19.06 8.57
C ASN A 317 6.46 19.84 8.44
N GLU A 318 6.51 20.89 7.62
CA GLU A 318 7.72 21.62 7.28
C GLU A 318 8.38 22.27 8.49
N GLY A 319 9.70 22.26 8.51
CA GLY A 319 10.54 22.86 9.53
C GLY A 319 11.24 21.85 10.44
N ILE A 320 11.70 22.32 11.59
CA ILE A 320 12.48 21.53 12.53
C ILE A 320 11.53 20.84 13.52
N TRP A 321 11.78 19.55 13.74
CA TRP A 321 11.10 18.71 14.71
C TRP A 321 12.09 18.08 15.68
N THR A 322 11.81 18.11 16.96
CA THR A 322 12.56 17.37 17.96
C THR A 322 11.86 16.08 18.30
N ILE A 323 12.55 14.97 18.14
CA ILE A 323 12.07 13.65 18.54
C ILE A 323 12.98 13.07 19.63
N THR A 324 12.40 12.70 20.75
CA THR A 324 13.09 11.96 21.83
C THR A 324 12.53 10.55 21.90
N ILE A 325 13.38 9.55 21.69
CA ILE A 325 13.03 8.13 21.76
C ILE A 325 13.58 7.58 23.08
N ASP A 326 12.71 7.06 23.94
CA ASP A 326 13.10 6.47 25.23
C ASP A 326 13.69 5.06 25.06
N GLU A 327 14.06 4.45 26.19
CA GLU A 327 14.67 3.13 26.23
C GLU A 327 13.73 2.02 25.74
N GLN A 328 12.43 2.22 25.85
CA GLN A 328 11.38 1.29 25.42
C GLN A 328 10.97 1.49 23.95
N GLY A 329 11.51 2.52 23.28
CA GLY A 329 11.16 2.84 21.89
C GLY A 329 9.94 3.74 21.75
N LYS A 330 9.46 4.36 22.82
CA LYS A 330 8.38 5.34 22.76
C LYS A 330 8.94 6.72 22.40
N ALA A 331 8.33 7.36 21.42
CA ALA A 331 8.72 8.69 20.96
C ALA A 331 7.88 9.80 21.59
N THR A 332 8.54 10.90 21.92
CA THR A 332 7.93 12.21 22.17
C THR A 332 8.34 13.14 21.05
N VAL A 333 7.38 13.78 20.40
CA VAL A 333 7.58 14.58 19.19
C VAL A 333 7.09 16.00 19.42
N THR A 334 7.93 16.99 19.12
CA THR A 334 7.61 18.42 19.26
C THR A 334 8.08 19.19 18.03
N LYS A 335 7.27 20.09 17.52
CA LYS A 335 7.69 21.01 16.46
C LYS A 335 8.55 22.14 17.06
N GLY A 336 9.71 22.35 16.47
CA GLY A 336 10.71 23.32 16.91
C GLY A 336 12.03 22.63 17.33
N ALA A 337 13.09 23.42 17.34
CA ALA A 337 14.39 23.00 17.86
C ALA A 337 14.36 23.02 19.40
N VAL A 338 14.88 21.95 20.00
CA VAL A 338 15.23 21.95 21.42
C VAL A 338 16.75 21.98 21.49
N GLU A 339 17.32 23.07 21.99
CA GLU A 339 18.75 23.14 22.28
C GLU A 339 19.04 22.22 23.46
N LYS A 340 19.54 21.03 23.13
CA LYS A 340 20.01 20.05 24.11
C LYS A 340 21.36 19.53 23.66
N GLU A 341 22.30 19.55 24.59
CA GLU A 341 23.63 18.95 24.33
C GLU A 341 23.49 17.48 23.90
N GLY A 342 24.17 17.11 22.82
CA GLY A 342 24.10 15.76 22.23
C GLY A 342 22.92 15.52 21.28
N THR A 343 22.12 16.53 20.95
CA THR A 343 21.07 16.41 19.92
C THR A 343 21.70 16.26 18.54
N ALA A 344 21.39 15.13 17.86
CA ALA A 344 21.86 14.87 16.52
C ALA A 344 20.90 15.48 15.47
N ALA A 345 21.45 16.31 14.57
CA ALA A 345 20.67 16.95 13.50
C ALA A 345 20.70 16.12 12.22
N LEU A 346 19.51 15.87 11.65
CA LEU A 346 19.30 15.18 10.40
C LEU A 346 18.35 15.99 9.52
N LYS A 347 18.60 16.01 8.21
CA LYS A 347 17.82 16.79 7.25
C LYS A 347 17.45 15.96 6.03
N ALA A 348 16.20 16.05 5.60
CA ALA A 348 15.71 15.47 4.35
C ALA A 348 14.37 16.06 3.93
N ASP A 349 13.94 15.77 2.69
CA ASP A 349 12.58 15.98 2.21
C ASP A 349 11.62 14.92 2.79
N ILE A 350 10.32 15.19 2.74
CA ILE A 350 9.28 14.28 3.23
C ILE A 350 9.28 12.94 2.50
N GLN A 351 9.67 12.90 1.23
CA GLN A 351 9.82 11.70 0.43
C GLN A 351 10.86 10.76 1.02
N THR A 352 12.00 11.29 1.37
CA THR A 352 13.11 10.55 2.00
C THR A 352 12.73 10.04 3.39
N TRP A 353 12.11 10.90 4.21
CA TRP A 353 11.60 10.48 5.51
C TRP A 353 10.55 9.38 5.39
N THR A 354 9.66 9.46 4.38
CA THR A 354 8.68 8.40 4.11
C THR A 354 9.37 7.08 3.76
N GLN A 355 10.34 7.07 2.85
CA GLN A 355 11.09 5.85 2.50
C GLN A 355 11.84 5.25 3.68
N LEU A 356 12.43 6.11 4.52
CA LEU A 356 13.16 5.70 5.70
C LEU A 356 12.23 5.04 6.73
N PHE A 357 11.21 5.75 7.16
CA PHE A 357 10.32 5.27 8.24
C PHE A 357 9.43 4.10 7.81
N LEU A 358 9.08 3.99 6.53
CA LEU A 358 8.36 2.80 6.04
C LEU A 358 9.29 1.59 5.81
N GLY A 359 10.61 1.74 5.98
CA GLY A 359 11.58 0.65 5.85
C GLY A 359 11.90 0.26 4.41
N TYR A 360 11.52 1.09 3.43
CA TYR A 360 11.81 0.84 2.01
C TYR A 360 13.29 1.04 1.68
N ARG A 361 13.95 1.99 2.32
CA ARG A 361 15.40 2.22 2.22
C ARG A 361 15.99 2.44 3.60
N SER A 362 17.21 1.90 3.82
CA SER A 362 17.90 2.11 5.08
C SER A 362 18.47 3.54 5.19
N ALA A 363 18.71 3.99 6.42
CA ALA A 363 19.32 5.30 6.69
C ALA A 363 20.68 5.46 6.00
N GLU A 364 21.48 4.39 6.03
CA GLU A 364 22.80 4.37 5.39
C GLU A 364 22.70 4.48 3.87
N THR A 365 21.74 3.78 3.25
CA THR A 365 21.49 3.87 1.80
C THR A 365 21.08 5.28 1.40
N LEU A 366 20.14 5.88 2.16
CA LEU A 366 19.69 7.25 1.88
C LEU A 366 20.77 8.29 2.11
N SER A 367 21.62 8.09 3.12
CA SER A 367 22.78 8.97 3.36
C SER A 367 23.85 8.80 2.28
N PHE A 368 24.11 7.57 1.82
CA PHE A 368 25.07 7.32 0.73
C PHE A 368 24.68 8.05 -0.57
N TYR A 369 23.37 8.14 -0.85
CA TYR A 369 22.85 8.89 -2.00
C TYR A 369 22.58 10.37 -1.69
N GLU A 370 23.10 10.90 -0.58
CA GLU A 370 22.98 12.30 -0.14
C GLU A 370 21.55 12.80 0.04
N ARG A 371 20.59 11.89 0.12
CA ARG A 371 19.18 12.22 0.37
C ARG A 371 18.89 12.48 1.85
N LEU A 372 19.50 11.73 2.75
CA LEU A 372 19.48 11.96 4.19
C LEU A 372 20.82 12.58 4.61
N GLN A 373 20.77 13.84 5.06
CA GLN A 373 21.95 14.60 5.48
C GLN A 373 22.07 14.58 7.00
N GLY A 374 23.33 14.54 7.50
CA GLY A 374 23.65 14.56 8.92
C GLY A 374 24.95 13.84 9.22
N ASP A 375 25.36 13.84 10.49
CA ASP A 375 26.53 13.09 10.94
C ASP A 375 26.35 11.59 10.74
N ALA A 376 27.37 10.90 10.25
CA ALA A 376 27.30 9.46 9.93
C ALA A 376 26.96 8.59 11.15
N THR A 377 27.38 9.01 12.35
CA THR A 377 27.05 8.31 13.61
C THR A 377 25.56 8.49 13.93
N ALA A 378 25.03 9.72 13.78
CA ALA A 378 23.62 10.01 13.98
C ALA A 378 22.71 9.23 13.02
N VAL A 379 23.07 9.18 11.72
CA VAL A 379 22.38 8.39 10.70
C VAL A 379 22.32 6.92 11.08
N ARG A 380 23.44 6.32 11.48
CA ARG A 380 23.52 4.92 11.89
C ARG A 380 22.68 4.65 13.15
N ARG A 381 22.78 5.52 14.15
CA ARG A 381 22.03 5.38 15.42
C ARG A 381 20.53 5.45 15.18
N LEU A 382 20.03 6.44 14.39
CA LEU A 382 18.63 6.47 14.01
C LEU A 382 18.24 5.20 13.26
N GLY A 383 19.05 4.74 12.29
CA GLY A 383 18.79 3.52 11.52
C GLY A 383 18.66 2.25 12.39
N GLN A 384 19.38 2.19 13.52
CA GLN A 384 19.29 1.09 14.49
C GLN A 384 18.00 1.13 15.31
N ARG A 385 17.39 2.32 15.47
CA ARG A 385 16.13 2.49 16.20
C ARG A 385 14.89 2.22 15.33
N LEU A 386 15.07 2.11 14.00
CA LEU A 386 13.96 1.84 13.10
C LEU A 386 13.62 0.35 13.04
N VAL A 387 12.32 0.04 12.87
CA VAL A 387 11.89 -1.32 12.58
C VAL A 387 12.40 -1.73 11.20
N LYS A 388 12.83 -2.99 11.12
CA LYS A 388 13.37 -3.56 9.89
C LYS A 388 12.27 -4.29 9.10
N GLY A 389 12.40 -4.32 7.80
CA GLY A 389 11.54 -5.03 6.87
C GLY A 389 10.95 -4.10 5.82
N MET A 390 10.91 -4.59 4.58
CA MET A 390 10.26 -3.85 3.49
C MET A 390 8.75 -3.87 3.68
N PRO A 391 8.04 -2.79 3.35
CA PRO A 391 6.60 -2.77 3.40
C PRO A 391 6.01 -3.62 2.27
N ILE A 392 4.91 -4.31 2.59
CA ILE A 392 4.17 -5.19 1.67
C ILE A 392 2.78 -4.63 1.44
N LEU A 393 2.38 -4.55 0.18
CA LEU A 393 1.04 -4.10 -0.21
C LEU A 393 0.52 -4.95 -1.38
N GLU A 394 -0.62 -5.55 -1.18
CA GLU A 394 -1.31 -6.35 -2.21
C GLU A 394 -2.54 -5.63 -2.78
N ASP A 395 -3.00 -4.58 -2.10
CA ASP A 395 -4.16 -3.81 -2.50
C ASP A 395 -3.84 -2.78 -3.58
N TYR A 396 -4.84 -2.52 -4.45
CA TYR A 396 -4.80 -1.50 -5.49
C TYR A 396 -6.06 -0.64 -5.40
N PHE A 397 -5.91 0.68 -5.34
CA PHE A 397 -7.00 1.65 -5.21
C PHE A 397 -6.87 2.84 -6.14
#